data_6ba8eedcebeb8cb1eccffae8218e9643
#
_entry.id   6ba8eedcebeb8cb1eccffae8218e9643
#
_cell.length_a   1.000
_cell.length_b   1.000
_cell.length_c   1.000
_cell.angle_alpha   90.00
_cell.angle_beta   90.00
_cell.angle_gamma   90.00
#
_symmetry.space_group_name_H-M   'P 1'
#
loop_
_entity.id
_entity.type
_entity.pdbx_description
1 polymer ?
#
loop_
_entity_poly.entity_id
_entity_poly.type
_entity_poly.pdbx_seq_one_letter_code
_entity_poly.pdbx_strand_id
1 'polypeptide(L)'
;MNTNNNVYTVVYTTVIVVLVAAILAVVSQSLKSRQEANEKADTISQMLTAAGFGTKAEFQKMGNEAVIAKYKEEIASAYTVDLEGTNISDLSIEDAEIYTPSMLKKQNYIIKGMQEGKAALPVFEFKNEVTVVPVYGAGLWGPVWGYIALNKPEGGVITIKGSYFDHESETAGLGSRIKDDPAFQTQFSGEIPDFESTDVIQLVKGGSPVDEDGNEIMDNKVDAITGATMTSQGLDKAIDTWLGAYSKHFQIGTALLGVIEGIDLVPEIDADQEEDNEEED
;
A
#
# COMPACT_ATOMS: atom_id res chain seq x y z
N MET A 1 -29.27 -11.40 48.38
CA MET A 1 -29.47 -11.57 46.93
C MET A 1 -28.86 -12.92 46.55
N ASN A 2 -29.60 -13.82 45.93
CA ASN A 2 -29.11 -15.17 45.65
C ASN A 2 -28.25 -15.12 44.33
N THR A 3 -26.94 -15.05 44.50
CA THR A 3 -25.97 -14.92 43.40
C THR A 3 -25.74 -16.22 42.60
N ASN A 4 -26.33 -17.34 43.09
CA ASN A 4 -26.24 -18.65 42.43
C ASN A 4 -27.38 -18.93 41.43
N ASN A 5 -28.15 -17.92 41.06
CA ASN A 5 -29.21 -18.08 40.08
C ASN A 5 -28.68 -17.80 38.67
N ASN A 6 -28.80 -18.75 37.76
CA ASN A 6 -28.36 -18.61 36.36
C ASN A 6 -28.93 -17.34 35.69
N VAL A 7 -30.18 -16.98 36.02
CA VAL A 7 -30.79 -15.73 35.49
C VAL A 7 -30.06 -14.49 35.98
N TYR A 8 -29.67 -14.43 37.25
CA TYR A 8 -28.90 -13.31 37.79
C TYR A 8 -27.54 -13.19 37.09
N THR A 9 -26.84 -14.31 36.91
CA THR A 9 -25.55 -14.32 36.23
C THR A 9 -25.68 -13.82 34.78
N VAL A 10 -26.68 -14.30 34.04
CA VAL A 10 -26.94 -13.86 32.65
C VAL A 10 -27.24 -12.36 32.58
N VAL A 11 -28.15 -11.87 33.41
CA VAL A 11 -28.52 -10.44 33.45
C VAL A 11 -27.32 -9.58 33.84
N TYR A 12 -26.58 -9.96 34.87
CA TYR A 12 -25.40 -9.22 35.34
C TYR A 12 -24.30 -9.13 34.24
N THR A 13 -23.96 -10.27 33.61
CA THR A 13 -22.97 -10.30 32.54
C THR A 13 -23.42 -9.51 31.33
N THR A 14 -24.71 -9.60 30.95
CA THR A 14 -25.26 -8.83 29.83
C THR A 14 -25.15 -7.32 30.10
N VAL A 15 -25.52 -6.86 31.32
CA VAL A 15 -25.40 -5.44 31.69
C VAL A 15 -23.97 -4.95 31.60
N ILE A 16 -22.99 -5.73 32.11
CA ILE A 16 -21.58 -5.36 32.05
C ILE A 16 -21.11 -5.30 30.58
N VAL A 17 -21.44 -6.30 29.77
CA VAL A 17 -21.04 -6.33 28.36
C VAL A 17 -21.61 -5.12 27.59
N VAL A 18 -22.88 -4.79 27.78
CA VAL A 18 -23.53 -3.63 27.18
C VAL A 18 -22.86 -2.33 27.62
N LEU A 19 -22.55 -2.19 28.91
CA LEU A 19 -21.90 -1.00 29.46
C LEU A 19 -20.49 -0.82 28.90
N VAL A 20 -19.68 -1.89 28.85
CA VAL A 20 -18.34 -1.87 28.28
C VAL A 20 -18.41 -1.55 26.77
N ALA A 21 -19.32 -2.19 26.03
CA ALA A 21 -19.51 -1.92 24.61
C ALA A 21 -19.90 -0.45 24.35
N ALA A 22 -20.79 0.12 25.16
CA ALA A 22 -21.18 1.52 25.04
C ALA A 22 -20.00 2.48 25.28
N ILE A 23 -19.20 2.23 26.34
CA ILE A 23 -18.00 3.04 26.62
C ILE A 23 -17.01 2.95 25.45
N LEU A 24 -16.72 1.73 24.97
CA LEU A 24 -15.80 1.54 23.85
C LEU A 24 -16.30 2.23 22.58
N ALA A 25 -17.60 2.17 22.28
CA ALA A 25 -18.20 2.85 21.14
C ALA A 25 -18.04 4.38 21.23
N VAL A 26 -18.30 4.98 22.40
CA VAL A 26 -18.12 6.42 22.60
C VAL A 26 -16.66 6.83 22.45
N VAL A 27 -15.73 6.10 23.07
CA VAL A 27 -14.29 6.37 22.95
C VAL A 27 -13.83 6.22 21.49
N SER A 28 -14.20 5.15 20.82
CA SER A 28 -13.86 4.90 19.40
C SER A 28 -14.38 6.05 18.52
N GLN A 29 -15.64 6.45 18.69
CA GLN A 29 -16.21 7.55 17.89
C GLN A 29 -15.54 8.90 18.18
N SER A 30 -15.17 9.17 19.43
CA SER A 30 -14.49 10.43 19.79
C SER A 30 -13.05 10.53 19.24
N LEU A 31 -12.39 9.39 19.03
CA LEU A 31 -11.01 9.34 18.50
C LEU A 31 -10.94 9.27 16.97
N LYS A 32 -12.05 8.93 16.32
CA LYS A 32 -12.09 8.65 14.87
C LYS A 32 -11.51 9.78 14.02
N SER A 33 -11.92 11.02 14.26
CA SER A 33 -11.43 12.17 13.49
C SER A 33 -9.92 12.42 13.66
N ARG A 34 -9.39 12.16 14.87
CA ARG A 34 -7.95 12.26 15.12
C ARG A 34 -7.17 11.13 14.43
N GLN A 35 -7.72 9.92 14.43
CA GLN A 35 -7.12 8.78 13.73
C GLN A 35 -7.06 9.05 12.22
N GLU A 36 -8.15 9.53 11.61
CA GLU A 36 -8.20 9.87 10.18
C GLU A 36 -7.21 11.00 9.85
N ALA A 37 -7.09 12.03 10.69
CA ALA A 37 -6.11 13.10 10.48
C ALA A 37 -4.66 12.60 10.61
N ASN A 38 -4.38 11.71 11.56
CA ASN A 38 -3.06 11.11 11.74
C ASN A 38 -2.72 10.20 10.55
N GLU A 39 -3.65 9.34 10.12
CA GLU A 39 -3.46 8.46 8.96
C GLU A 39 -3.18 9.28 7.70
N LYS A 40 -3.94 10.37 7.49
CA LYS A 40 -3.74 11.28 6.37
C LYS A 40 -2.35 11.91 6.37
N ALA A 41 -1.91 12.47 7.50
CA ALA A 41 -0.58 13.07 7.63
C ALA A 41 0.54 12.04 7.50
N ASP A 42 0.33 10.84 8.04
CA ASP A 42 1.28 9.73 7.92
C ASP A 42 1.43 9.27 6.47
N THR A 43 0.32 9.12 5.74
CA THR A 43 0.29 8.82 4.31
C THR A 43 1.03 9.88 3.49
N ILE A 44 0.74 11.16 3.73
CA ILE A 44 1.44 12.27 3.07
C ILE A 44 2.94 12.21 3.34
N SER A 45 3.35 11.91 4.57
CA SER A 45 4.78 11.80 4.89
C SER A 45 5.46 10.62 4.16
N GLN A 46 4.75 9.52 3.92
CA GLN A 46 5.23 8.39 3.12
C GLN A 46 5.41 8.81 1.65
N MET A 47 4.43 9.51 1.08
CA MET A 47 4.51 10.04 -0.29
C MET A 47 5.67 11.02 -0.47
N LEU A 48 5.84 11.97 0.45
CA LEU A 48 6.93 12.93 0.44
C LEU A 48 8.30 12.25 0.61
N THR A 49 8.37 11.18 1.40
CA THR A 49 9.59 10.38 1.55
C THR A 49 9.94 9.68 0.24
N ALA A 50 8.98 9.00 -0.40
CA ALA A 50 9.17 8.36 -1.69
C ALA A 50 9.61 9.38 -2.77
N ALA A 51 9.00 10.57 -2.79
CA ALA A 51 9.33 11.65 -3.72
C ALA A 51 10.69 12.34 -3.44
N GLY A 52 11.37 12.01 -2.33
CA GLY A 52 12.69 12.54 -2.01
C GLY A 52 12.71 13.91 -1.33
N PHE A 53 11.60 14.36 -0.73
CA PHE A 53 11.54 15.66 -0.02
C PHE A 53 12.05 15.60 1.43
N GLY A 54 12.43 14.45 1.91
CA GLY A 54 12.97 14.25 3.26
C GLY A 54 12.78 12.81 3.75
N THR A 55 13.16 12.56 4.97
CA THR A 55 13.03 11.24 5.60
C THR A 55 11.74 11.14 6.42
N LYS A 56 11.21 9.94 6.58
CA LYS A 56 10.04 9.68 7.44
C LYS A 56 10.25 10.19 8.86
N ALA A 57 11.47 10.06 9.41
CA ALA A 57 11.80 10.51 10.75
C ALA A 57 11.79 12.06 10.89
N GLU A 58 12.14 12.79 9.84
CA GLU A 58 12.02 14.25 9.80
C GLU A 58 10.57 14.67 9.80
N PHE A 59 9.74 14.08 8.96
CA PHE A 59 8.30 14.36 8.88
C PHE A 59 7.56 14.05 10.19
N GLN A 60 7.91 12.96 10.87
CA GLN A 60 7.34 12.64 12.19
C GLN A 60 7.63 13.73 13.25
N LYS A 61 8.78 14.41 13.16
CA LYS A 61 9.13 15.50 14.08
C LYS A 61 8.43 16.82 13.73
N MET A 62 8.04 17.02 12.48
CA MET A 62 7.38 18.25 12.03
C MET A 62 5.94 18.37 12.55
N GLY A 63 5.26 17.26 12.79
CA GLY A 63 3.85 17.20 13.17
C GLY A 63 2.89 17.32 11.97
N ASN A 64 1.65 16.88 12.17
CA ASN A 64 0.67 16.65 11.10
C ASN A 64 0.39 17.90 10.25
N GLU A 65 0.18 19.05 10.88
CA GLU A 65 -0.14 20.29 10.15
C GLU A 65 0.99 20.75 9.24
N ALA A 66 2.25 20.65 9.72
CA ALA A 66 3.41 21.03 8.95
C ALA A 66 3.68 20.05 7.77
N VAL A 67 3.41 18.76 7.97
CA VAL A 67 3.50 17.76 6.89
C VAL A 67 2.46 18.04 5.79
N ILE A 68 1.21 18.33 6.16
CA ILE A 68 0.16 18.68 5.22
C ILE A 68 0.50 20.01 4.48
N ALA A 69 1.04 21.00 5.19
CA ALA A 69 1.47 22.26 4.58
C ALA A 69 2.61 22.03 3.57
N LYS A 70 3.59 21.18 3.92
CA LYS A 70 4.67 20.80 3.01
C LYS A 70 4.16 20.10 1.75
N TYR A 71 3.19 19.19 1.89
CA TYR A 71 2.55 18.57 0.74
C TYR A 71 1.91 19.59 -0.19
N LYS A 72 1.10 20.52 0.35
CA LYS A 72 0.46 21.59 -0.44
C LYS A 72 1.48 22.52 -1.12
N GLU A 73 2.64 22.70 -0.51
CA GLU A 73 3.74 23.48 -1.10
C GLU A 73 4.37 22.75 -2.29
N GLU A 74 4.58 21.44 -2.18
CA GLU A 74 5.37 20.66 -3.15
C GLU A 74 4.55 19.98 -4.24
N ILE A 75 3.25 19.77 -4.02
CA ILE A 75 2.37 19.15 -5.02
C ILE A 75 2.11 20.11 -6.18
N ALA A 76 2.17 19.62 -7.41
CA ALA A 76 1.82 20.34 -8.63
C ALA A 76 0.39 20.06 -9.07
N SER A 77 0.03 18.75 -9.16
CA SER A 77 -1.32 18.30 -9.48
C SER A 77 -1.62 16.95 -8.81
N ALA A 78 -2.90 16.68 -8.58
CA ALA A 78 -3.39 15.41 -8.09
C ALA A 78 -4.71 15.08 -8.78
N TYR A 79 -4.84 13.86 -9.29
CA TYR A 79 -5.99 13.43 -10.07
C TYR A 79 -6.14 11.92 -10.07
N THR A 80 -7.22 11.42 -10.64
CA THR A 80 -7.41 9.98 -10.87
C THR A 80 -7.45 9.68 -12.36
N VAL A 81 -6.91 8.53 -12.75
CA VAL A 81 -6.93 8.04 -14.12
C VAL A 81 -7.65 6.69 -14.21
N ASP A 82 -8.18 6.38 -15.38
CA ASP A 82 -8.68 5.05 -15.70
C ASP A 82 -7.55 4.13 -16.21
N LEU A 83 -7.91 2.91 -16.58
CA LEU A 83 -6.95 1.93 -17.13
C LEU A 83 -6.45 2.30 -18.54
N GLU A 84 -7.10 3.23 -19.21
CA GLU A 84 -6.65 3.78 -20.49
C GLU A 84 -5.68 4.97 -20.30
N GLY A 85 -5.40 5.34 -19.05
CA GLY A 85 -4.54 6.48 -18.70
C GLY A 85 -5.23 7.83 -18.83
N THR A 86 -6.57 7.85 -19.04
CA THR A 86 -7.34 9.08 -19.18
C THR A 86 -7.65 9.67 -17.81
N ASN A 87 -7.47 10.98 -17.63
CA ASN A 87 -7.87 11.68 -16.40
C ASN A 87 -9.40 11.62 -16.24
N ILE A 88 -9.84 11.11 -15.07
CA ILE A 88 -11.25 10.98 -14.72
C ILE A 88 -11.72 12.18 -13.90
N SER A 89 -10.93 12.56 -12.88
CA SER A 89 -11.27 13.66 -11.97
C SER A 89 -10.05 14.19 -11.25
N ASP A 90 -10.04 15.51 -11.02
CA ASP A 90 -9.04 16.14 -10.18
C ASP A 90 -9.30 15.90 -8.69
N LEU A 91 -8.24 15.77 -7.91
CA LEU A 91 -8.27 15.68 -6.46
C LEU A 91 -7.95 17.05 -5.86
N SER A 92 -8.66 17.42 -4.80
CA SER A 92 -8.47 18.73 -4.15
C SER A 92 -7.11 18.79 -3.44
N ILE A 93 -6.20 19.61 -3.96
CA ILE A 93 -4.93 19.94 -3.30
C ILE A 93 -5.18 20.76 -2.03
N GLU A 94 -6.16 21.68 -2.07
CA GLU A 94 -6.50 22.55 -0.93
C GLU A 94 -6.93 21.74 0.29
N ASP A 95 -7.75 20.69 0.07
CA ASP A 95 -8.21 19.79 1.13
C ASP A 95 -7.22 18.65 1.39
N ALA A 96 -6.10 18.61 0.65
CA ALA A 96 -5.15 17.52 0.60
C ALA A 96 -5.87 16.18 0.46
N GLU A 97 -6.68 16.06 -0.59
CA GLU A 97 -7.40 14.83 -0.91
C GLU A 97 -6.41 13.77 -1.38
N ILE A 98 -6.35 12.67 -0.67
CA ILE A 98 -5.41 11.57 -0.90
C ILE A 98 -6.08 10.23 -0.65
N TYR A 99 -5.43 9.17 -1.12
CA TYR A 99 -5.87 7.80 -0.86
C TYR A 99 -5.02 7.17 0.25
N THR A 100 -5.57 7.13 1.47
CA THR A 100 -4.93 6.48 2.63
C THR A 100 -5.02 4.96 2.53
N PRO A 101 -4.17 4.18 3.25
CA PRO A 101 -4.28 2.73 3.31
C PRO A 101 -5.67 2.23 3.73
N SER A 102 -6.34 2.91 4.66
CA SER A 102 -7.72 2.60 5.04
C SER A 102 -8.72 2.82 3.90
N MET A 103 -8.50 3.83 3.06
CA MET A 103 -9.30 4.05 1.85
C MET A 103 -9.00 2.98 0.80
N LEU A 104 -7.74 2.67 0.56
CA LEU A 104 -7.32 1.61 -0.36
C LEU A 104 -7.87 0.25 0.09
N LYS A 105 -7.86 -0.06 1.39
CA LYS A 105 -8.46 -1.27 1.97
C LYS A 105 -9.97 -1.34 1.77
N LYS A 106 -10.69 -0.26 2.05
CA LYS A 106 -12.15 -0.20 1.84
C LYS A 106 -12.53 -0.26 0.37
N GLN A 107 -11.63 0.16 -0.46
CA GLN A 107 -11.72 0.16 -1.90
C GLN A 107 -11.07 -1.10 -2.50
N ASN A 108 -11.32 -2.28 -1.91
CA ASN A 108 -11.14 -3.53 -2.65
C ASN A 108 -11.81 -3.45 -4.03
N TYR A 109 -12.75 -2.48 -4.21
CA TYR A 109 -13.32 -2.14 -5.50
C TYR A 109 -12.28 -1.53 -6.47
N ILE A 110 -11.13 -0.98 -6.04
CA ILE A 110 -10.12 -0.55 -7.00
C ILE A 110 -9.57 -1.78 -7.72
N ILE A 111 -9.18 -2.83 -7.01
CA ILE A 111 -8.78 -4.10 -7.62
C ILE A 111 -9.94 -4.69 -8.41
N LYS A 112 -11.15 -4.71 -7.85
CA LYS A 112 -12.35 -5.12 -8.55
C LYS A 112 -12.67 -4.19 -9.72
N GLY A 113 -12.47 -2.89 -9.54
CA GLY A 113 -12.61 -1.89 -10.60
C GLY A 113 -11.60 -2.07 -11.73
N MET A 114 -10.36 -2.48 -11.44
CA MET A 114 -9.38 -2.88 -12.44
C MET A 114 -9.86 -4.07 -13.25
N GLN A 115 -10.40 -5.11 -12.58
CA GLN A 115 -10.97 -6.29 -13.25
C GLN A 115 -12.18 -5.96 -14.10
N GLU A 116 -13.01 -5.00 -13.69
CA GLU A 116 -14.19 -4.57 -14.42
C GLU A 116 -13.91 -3.45 -15.45
N GLY A 117 -12.65 -2.99 -15.58
CA GLY A 117 -12.27 -1.87 -16.46
C GLY A 117 -12.81 -0.51 -16.00
N LYS A 118 -13.08 -0.34 -14.69
CA LYS A 118 -13.66 0.87 -14.09
C LYS A 118 -12.82 1.45 -12.96
N ALA A 119 -11.53 1.14 -12.93
CA ALA A 119 -10.66 1.64 -11.89
C ALA A 119 -10.49 3.17 -11.96
N ALA A 120 -10.40 3.78 -10.79
CA ALA A 120 -9.95 5.17 -10.62
C ALA A 120 -8.64 5.14 -9.84
N LEU A 121 -7.54 5.32 -10.54
CA LEU A 121 -6.18 5.17 -10.03
C LEU A 121 -5.62 6.54 -9.67
N PRO A 122 -5.28 6.83 -8.40
CA PRO A 122 -4.80 8.15 -7.99
C PRO A 122 -3.34 8.38 -8.45
N VAL A 123 -3.09 9.58 -8.95
CA VAL A 123 -1.79 10.06 -9.43
C VAL A 123 -1.48 11.39 -8.74
N PHE A 124 -0.27 11.53 -8.21
CA PHE A 124 0.20 12.71 -7.51
C PHE A 124 1.48 13.23 -8.16
N GLU A 125 1.39 14.35 -8.85
CA GLU A 125 2.54 14.98 -9.50
C GLU A 125 3.13 16.07 -8.61
N PHE A 126 4.43 15.99 -8.37
CA PHE A 126 5.17 16.94 -7.56
C PHE A 126 5.97 17.93 -8.41
N LYS A 127 6.26 19.12 -7.85
CA LYS A 127 6.99 20.20 -8.52
C LYS A 127 8.43 19.85 -8.89
N ASN A 128 9.00 18.81 -8.28
CA ASN A 128 10.31 18.26 -8.63
C ASN A 128 10.26 17.29 -9.83
N GLU A 129 9.17 17.31 -10.61
CA GLU A 129 8.94 16.46 -11.77
C GLU A 129 8.87 14.95 -11.46
N VAL A 130 8.45 14.62 -10.25
CA VAL A 130 8.25 13.24 -9.79
C VAL A 130 6.76 12.95 -9.69
N THR A 131 6.34 11.80 -10.22
CA THR A 131 4.98 11.28 -10.10
C THR A 131 4.94 10.19 -9.03
N VAL A 132 4.09 10.33 -8.03
CA VAL A 132 3.89 9.33 -6.98
C VAL A 132 2.58 8.60 -7.19
N VAL A 133 2.63 7.28 -7.14
CA VAL A 133 1.47 6.40 -7.22
C VAL A 133 1.45 5.44 -6.03
N PRO A 134 0.27 5.09 -5.50
CA PRO A 134 0.15 4.10 -4.44
C PRO A 134 0.25 2.69 -4.99
N VAL A 135 0.65 1.77 -4.12
CA VAL A 135 0.50 0.32 -4.29
C VAL A 135 -0.15 -0.26 -3.05
N TYR A 136 -1.00 -1.28 -3.21
CA TYR A 136 -1.70 -1.92 -2.10
C TYR A 136 -1.98 -3.39 -2.42
N GLY A 137 -1.74 -4.27 -1.45
CA GLY A 137 -1.98 -5.70 -1.61
C GLY A 137 -2.01 -6.45 -0.30
N ALA A 138 -2.03 -7.77 -0.38
CA ALA A 138 -2.02 -8.66 0.76
C ALA A 138 -0.59 -9.12 1.06
N GLY A 139 -0.13 -8.92 2.30
CA GLY A 139 1.05 -9.58 2.85
C GLY A 139 0.71 -10.94 3.46
N LEU A 140 1.58 -11.45 4.33
CA LEU A 140 1.35 -12.73 5.01
C LEU A 140 0.33 -12.61 6.15
N TRP A 141 0.43 -11.58 6.98
CA TRP A 141 -0.40 -11.40 8.18
C TRP A 141 -1.38 -10.23 8.09
N GLY A 142 -1.30 -9.46 7.06
CA GLY A 142 -2.17 -8.31 6.84
C GLY A 142 -1.83 -7.58 5.56
N PRO A 143 -2.53 -6.48 5.25
CA PRO A 143 -2.21 -5.70 4.07
C PRO A 143 -0.80 -5.11 4.13
N VAL A 144 -0.20 -5.01 2.95
CA VAL A 144 1.00 -4.24 2.66
C VAL A 144 0.64 -3.13 1.69
N TRP A 145 1.29 -2.00 1.80
CA TRP A 145 1.08 -0.88 0.90
C TRP A 145 2.36 -0.07 0.75
N GLY A 146 2.35 0.84 -0.19
CA GLY A 146 3.46 1.77 -0.37
C GLY A 146 3.14 2.85 -1.38
N TYR A 147 4.15 3.68 -1.59
CA TYR A 147 4.14 4.75 -2.57
C TYR A 147 5.43 4.66 -3.37
N ILE A 148 5.28 4.62 -4.68
CA ILE A 148 6.41 4.56 -5.61
C ILE A 148 6.44 5.90 -6.34
N ALA A 149 7.60 6.53 -6.30
CA ALA A 149 7.88 7.79 -6.96
C ALA A 149 8.65 7.51 -8.25
N LEU A 150 8.11 7.95 -9.36
CA LEU A 150 8.66 7.76 -10.70
C LEU A 150 9.18 9.09 -11.23
N ASN A 151 10.40 9.10 -11.76
CA ASN A 151 10.94 10.25 -12.47
C ASN A 151 10.19 10.45 -13.78
N LYS A 152 10.11 11.70 -14.24
CA LYS A 152 9.64 12.01 -15.58
C LYS A 152 10.50 11.28 -16.61
N PRO A 153 9.91 10.73 -17.69
CA PRO A 153 10.67 10.01 -18.69
C PRO A 153 11.78 10.86 -19.30
N GLU A 154 13.00 10.37 -19.24
CA GLU A 154 14.15 10.96 -19.93
C GLU A 154 14.59 10.00 -21.04
N GLY A 155 14.60 10.48 -22.28
CA GLY A 155 14.88 9.62 -23.44
C GLY A 155 13.87 8.47 -23.65
N GLY A 156 12.66 8.56 -23.08
CA GLY A 156 11.63 7.51 -23.12
C GLY A 156 11.73 6.46 -22.02
N VAL A 157 12.69 6.57 -21.10
CA VAL A 157 12.88 5.66 -19.97
C VAL A 157 12.34 6.28 -18.70
N ILE A 158 11.50 5.55 -17.97
CA ILE A 158 11.05 5.91 -16.63
C ILE A 158 11.91 5.17 -15.63
N THR A 159 12.38 5.87 -14.60
CA THR A 159 13.11 5.28 -13.47
C THR A 159 12.39 5.55 -12.17
N ILE A 160 12.58 4.69 -11.18
CA ILE A 160 12.09 4.91 -9.83
C ILE A 160 12.98 5.95 -9.15
N LYS A 161 12.38 7.05 -8.67
CA LYS A 161 13.06 8.05 -7.83
C LYS A 161 13.28 7.53 -6.42
N GLY A 162 12.29 6.83 -5.89
CA GLY A 162 12.30 6.27 -4.55
C GLY A 162 10.99 5.58 -4.24
N SER A 163 10.97 4.90 -3.11
CA SER A 163 9.78 4.20 -2.63
C SER A 163 9.64 4.33 -1.12
N TYR A 164 8.45 4.08 -0.62
CA TYR A 164 8.20 3.86 0.79
C TYR A 164 7.13 2.78 0.95
N PHE A 165 7.44 1.72 1.68
CA PHE A 165 6.53 0.62 1.95
C PHE A 165 6.21 0.53 3.44
N ASP A 166 5.00 0.06 3.75
CA ASP A 166 4.52 -0.15 5.10
C ASP A 166 3.56 -1.36 5.14
N HIS A 167 3.17 -1.78 6.32
CA HIS A 167 2.31 -2.95 6.56
C HIS A 167 1.43 -2.77 7.79
N GLU A 168 0.35 -3.54 7.88
CA GLU A 168 -0.54 -3.51 9.06
C GLU A 168 -0.01 -4.38 10.20
N SER A 169 0.44 -5.61 9.93
CA SER A 169 0.69 -6.62 10.98
C SER A 169 1.76 -7.67 10.67
N GLU A 170 2.74 -7.35 9.83
CA GLU A 170 3.81 -8.30 9.51
C GLU A 170 4.73 -8.57 10.71
N THR A 171 5.38 -9.73 10.71
CA THR A 171 6.24 -10.19 11.81
C THR A 171 7.49 -9.33 11.94
N ALA A 172 7.74 -8.82 13.16
CA ALA A 172 8.92 -8.02 13.47
C ALA A 172 10.24 -8.75 13.14
N GLY A 173 11.16 -8.05 12.46
CA GLY A 173 12.45 -8.59 12.02
C GLY A 173 12.38 -9.54 10.81
N LEU A 174 11.19 -9.83 10.29
CA LEU A 174 10.94 -10.61 9.08
C LEU A 174 10.17 -9.75 8.07
N GLY A 175 8.87 -9.96 7.90
CA GLY A 175 8.05 -9.19 6.96
C GLY A 175 8.01 -7.69 7.25
N SER A 176 8.10 -7.26 8.53
CA SER A 176 8.17 -5.85 8.89
C SER A 176 9.35 -5.10 8.29
N ARG A 177 10.39 -5.80 7.82
CA ARG A 177 11.56 -5.19 7.19
C ARG A 177 11.22 -4.42 5.90
N ILE A 178 10.09 -4.67 5.26
CA ILE A 178 9.65 -3.83 4.12
C ILE A 178 9.54 -2.36 4.53
N LYS A 179 9.23 -2.08 5.82
CA LYS A 179 9.16 -0.75 6.43
C LYS A 179 10.42 -0.40 7.22
N ASP A 180 10.89 -1.33 8.06
CA ASP A 180 11.87 -1.06 9.10
C ASP A 180 13.32 -1.05 8.59
N ASP A 181 13.57 -1.60 7.40
CA ASP A 181 14.89 -1.68 6.79
C ASP A 181 15.08 -0.61 5.72
N PRO A 182 15.84 0.47 6.00
CA PRO A 182 16.09 1.51 5.01
C PRO A 182 16.79 0.99 3.74
N ALA A 183 17.61 -0.05 3.85
CA ALA A 183 18.28 -0.65 2.71
C ALA A 183 17.27 -1.29 1.75
N PHE A 184 16.19 -1.91 2.28
CA PHE A 184 15.11 -2.43 1.45
C PHE A 184 14.39 -1.32 0.69
N GLN A 185 14.13 -0.19 1.34
CA GLN A 185 13.44 0.94 0.69
C GLN A 185 14.30 1.59 -0.41
N THR A 186 15.59 1.72 -0.17
CA THR A 186 16.49 2.46 -1.08
C THR A 186 16.90 1.69 -2.32
N GLN A 187 16.84 0.36 -2.31
CA GLN A 187 17.23 -0.46 -3.47
C GLN A 187 16.34 -0.24 -4.71
N PHE A 188 15.13 0.28 -4.54
CA PHE A 188 14.25 0.61 -5.66
C PHE A 188 14.69 1.87 -6.44
N SER A 189 15.56 2.69 -5.86
CA SER A 189 15.98 3.95 -6.47
C SER A 189 16.90 3.72 -7.65
N GLY A 190 16.50 4.21 -8.81
CA GLY A 190 17.23 4.03 -10.08
C GLY A 190 16.70 2.87 -10.91
N GLU A 191 15.98 1.93 -10.33
CA GLU A 191 15.40 0.80 -11.05
C GLU A 191 14.47 1.24 -12.18
N ILE A 192 14.42 0.43 -13.23
CA ILE A 192 13.67 0.68 -14.46
C ILE A 192 12.47 -0.28 -14.51
N PRO A 193 11.25 0.17 -14.16
CA PRO A 193 10.07 -0.69 -14.24
C PRO A 193 9.83 -1.19 -15.67
N ASP A 194 9.65 -2.49 -15.84
CA ASP A 194 9.31 -3.09 -17.13
C ASP A 194 7.80 -3.12 -17.33
N PHE A 195 7.25 -2.04 -17.86
CA PHE A 195 5.81 -1.92 -18.12
C PHE A 195 5.30 -2.76 -19.30
N GLU A 196 6.17 -3.42 -20.05
CA GLU A 196 5.80 -4.36 -21.11
C GLU A 196 5.68 -5.79 -20.57
N SER A 197 6.20 -6.03 -19.37
CA SER A 197 6.13 -7.32 -18.67
C SER A 197 4.94 -7.40 -17.70
N THR A 198 4.58 -8.63 -17.32
CA THR A 198 3.68 -8.89 -16.19
C THR A 198 4.38 -8.65 -14.86
N ASP A 199 5.69 -8.82 -14.84
CA ASP A 199 6.55 -8.61 -13.69
C ASP A 199 7.22 -7.24 -13.84
N VAL A 200 6.50 -6.19 -13.46
CA VAL A 200 6.93 -4.78 -13.64
C VAL A 200 8.18 -4.48 -12.80
N ILE A 201 8.18 -4.95 -11.56
CA ILE A 201 9.34 -4.98 -10.66
C ILE A 201 9.36 -6.33 -9.97
N GLN A 202 10.46 -7.04 -10.05
CA GLN A 202 10.60 -8.39 -9.49
C GLN A 202 11.35 -8.37 -8.16
N LEU A 203 10.70 -8.83 -7.09
CA LEU A 203 11.38 -9.10 -5.82
C LEU A 203 12.01 -10.49 -5.85
N VAL A 204 13.30 -10.56 -6.18
CA VAL A 204 14.02 -11.83 -6.37
C VAL A 204 14.87 -12.20 -5.16
N LYS A 205 15.08 -13.49 -4.97
CA LYS A 205 15.97 -13.98 -3.92
C LYS A 205 17.40 -14.06 -4.45
N GLY A 206 18.32 -13.37 -3.80
CA GLY A 206 19.74 -13.52 -4.07
C GLY A 206 20.39 -12.41 -4.87
N GLY A 207 19.78 -11.25 -4.87
CA GLY A 207 20.43 -10.03 -5.26
C GLY A 207 20.02 -9.45 -6.59
N SER A 208 20.03 -8.14 -6.61
CA SER A 208 20.06 -7.36 -7.85
C SER A 208 21.26 -7.80 -8.68
N PRO A 209 21.14 -7.87 -10.00
CA PRO A 209 22.25 -8.25 -10.86
C PRO A 209 23.39 -7.23 -10.75
N VAL A 210 24.62 -7.72 -10.81
CA VAL A 210 25.82 -6.87 -10.84
C VAL A 210 26.59 -7.08 -12.14
N ASP A 211 27.25 -6.04 -12.61
CA ASP A 211 28.14 -6.11 -13.78
C ASP A 211 29.48 -6.82 -13.43
N GLU A 212 30.36 -6.93 -14.44
CA GLU A 212 31.68 -7.57 -14.27
C GLU A 212 32.58 -6.82 -13.28
N ASP A 213 32.31 -5.55 -13.05
CA ASP A 213 33.04 -4.68 -12.12
C ASP A 213 32.40 -4.67 -10.70
N GLY A 214 31.25 -5.36 -10.51
CA GLY A 214 30.53 -5.46 -9.27
C GLY A 214 29.61 -4.27 -8.97
N ASN A 215 29.31 -3.43 -9.96
CA ASN A 215 28.31 -2.37 -9.84
C ASN A 215 26.92 -2.96 -10.05
N GLU A 216 25.94 -2.44 -9.33
CA GLU A 216 24.54 -2.82 -9.49
C GLU A 216 24.01 -2.43 -10.86
N ILE A 217 23.37 -3.38 -11.54
CA ILE A 217 22.71 -3.15 -12.83
C ILE A 217 21.31 -2.67 -12.55
N MET A 218 21.00 -1.45 -12.97
CA MET A 218 19.64 -0.92 -12.88
C MET A 218 18.76 -1.60 -13.91
N ASP A 219 17.87 -2.44 -13.43
CA ASP A 219 16.86 -3.13 -14.25
C ASP A 219 15.49 -3.11 -13.51
N ASN A 220 14.71 -4.17 -13.56
CA ASN A 220 13.45 -4.27 -12.81
C ASN A 220 13.54 -5.25 -11.62
N LYS A 221 14.73 -5.54 -11.09
CA LYS A 221 14.91 -6.56 -10.02
C LYS A 221 15.48 -5.95 -8.76
N VAL A 222 14.87 -6.28 -7.66
CA VAL A 222 15.27 -5.89 -6.31
C VAL A 222 15.34 -7.09 -5.38
N ASP A 223 16.12 -6.99 -4.30
CA ASP A 223 16.26 -8.07 -3.33
C ASP A 223 15.02 -8.31 -2.50
N ALA A 224 14.49 -9.53 -2.55
CA ALA A 224 13.47 -9.98 -1.63
C ALA A 224 14.02 -10.12 -0.21
N ILE A 225 13.19 -9.91 0.80
CA ILE A 225 13.59 -10.04 2.20
C ILE A 225 13.81 -11.49 2.56
N THR A 226 15.06 -11.81 2.92
CA THR A 226 15.42 -13.16 3.38
C THR A 226 14.63 -13.53 4.63
N GLY A 227 13.94 -14.67 4.59
CA GLY A 227 13.11 -15.17 5.69
C GLY A 227 11.68 -14.65 5.69
N ALA A 228 11.31 -13.74 4.77
CA ALA A 228 9.96 -13.18 4.64
C ALA A 228 9.41 -13.38 3.21
N THR A 229 9.53 -14.61 2.68
CA THR A 229 9.16 -14.92 1.29
C THR A 229 7.72 -14.55 0.96
N MET A 230 6.76 -14.89 1.82
CA MET A 230 5.34 -14.62 1.56
C MET A 230 5.03 -13.11 1.56
N THR A 231 5.63 -12.34 2.47
CA THR A 231 5.48 -10.89 2.49
C THR A 231 6.11 -10.25 1.24
N SER A 232 7.30 -10.73 0.84
CA SER A 232 7.96 -10.26 -0.39
C SER A 232 7.11 -10.56 -1.63
N GLN A 233 6.57 -11.76 -1.75
CA GLN A 233 5.67 -12.12 -2.86
C GLN A 233 4.37 -11.31 -2.85
N GLY A 234 3.83 -11.01 -1.66
CA GLY A 234 2.64 -10.17 -1.53
C GLY A 234 2.91 -8.73 -1.98
N LEU A 235 4.06 -8.17 -1.62
CA LEU A 235 4.48 -6.85 -2.07
C LEU A 235 4.79 -6.80 -3.55
N ASP A 236 5.50 -7.79 -4.07
CA ASP A 236 5.79 -8.00 -5.49
C ASP A 236 4.51 -7.96 -6.33
N LYS A 237 3.55 -8.82 -5.98
CA LYS A 237 2.24 -8.83 -6.63
C LYS A 237 1.48 -7.51 -6.52
N ALA A 238 1.58 -6.81 -5.37
CA ALA A 238 0.97 -5.51 -5.20
C ALA A 238 1.58 -4.47 -6.15
N ILE A 239 2.90 -4.45 -6.28
CA ILE A 239 3.63 -3.56 -7.18
C ILE A 239 3.23 -3.83 -8.63
N ASP A 240 3.29 -5.09 -9.07
CA ASP A 240 2.96 -5.48 -10.44
C ASP A 240 1.52 -5.12 -10.80
N THR A 241 0.58 -5.42 -9.91
CA THR A 241 -0.84 -5.11 -10.13
C THR A 241 -1.07 -3.61 -10.31
N TRP A 242 -0.48 -2.79 -9.43
CA TRP A 242 -0.72 -1.35 -9.44
C TRP A 242 0.07 -0.65 -10.55
N LEU A 243 1.39 -0.87 -10.64
CA LEU A 243 2.19 -0.25 -11.70
C LEU A 243 1.73 -0.71 -13.09
N GLY A 244 1.36 -1.99 -13.22
CA GLY A 244 0.78 -2.49 -14.46
C GLY A 244 -0.50 -1.78 -14.86
N ALA A 245 -1.38 -1.46 -13.90
CA ALA A 245 -2.59 -0.70 -14.17
C ALA A 245 -2.32 0.75 -14.63
N TYR A 246 -1.18 1.33 -14.25
CA TYR A 246 -0.76 2.65 -14.72
C TYR A 246 0.01 2.63 -16.06
N SER A 247 0.28 1.46 -16.65
CA SER A 247 1.16 1.34 -17.83
C SER A 247 0.77 2.27 -18.98
N LYS A 248 -0.51 2.39 -19.30
CA LYS A 248 -1.00 3.28 -20.34
C LYS A 248 -0.87 4.75 -19.98
N HIS A 249 -1.06 5.09 -18.72
CA HIS A 249 -0.88 6.47 -18.24
C HIS A 249 0.57 6.94 -18.45
N PHE A 250 1.55 6.06 -18.24
CA PHE A 250 2.95 6.37 -18.45
C PHE A 250 3.38 6.24 -19.93
N GLN A 251 2.45 6.01 -20.86
CA GLN A 251 2.69 5.84 -22.30
C GLN A 251 3.65 4.68 -22.61
N ILE A 252 3.70 3.69 -21.79
CA ILE A 252 4.59 2.55 -21.93
C ILE A 252 3.74 1.30 -22.09
N GLY A 253 3.81 0.69 -23.26
CA GLY A 253 3.32 -0.62 -23.64
C GLY A 253 1.91 -1.04 -23.24
N THR A 254 1.23 -1.74 -24.11
CA THR A 254 -0.17 -2.13 -24.01
C THR A 254 -0.40 -3.56 -23.52
N ALA A 255 0.65 -4.26 -23.06
CA ALA A 255 0.61 -5.72 -22.85
C ALA A 255 -0.20 -6.18 -21.63
N LEU A 256 -0.59 -5.28 -20.72
CA LEU A 256 -1.07 -5.66 -19.38
C LEU A 256 -2.56 -5.92 -19.20
N LEU A 257 -3.40 -5.60 -20.16
CA LEU A 257 -4.85 -5.89 -20.03
C LEU A 257 -5.15 -7.40 -19.99
N GLY A 258 -4.32 -8.23 -20.60
CA GLY A 258 -4.46 -9.70 -20.54
C GLY A 258 -4.08 -10.33 -19.19
N VAL A 259 -3.37 -9.60 -18.33
CA VAL A 259 -2.90 -10.09 -17.01
C VAL A 259 -3.98 -9.94 -15.94
N ILE A 260 -4.82 -8.91 -16.07
CA ILE A 260 -5.90 -8.65 -15.11
C ILE A 260 -6.98 -9.75 -15.17
N GLU A 261 -7.15 -10.40 -16.32
CA GLU A 261 -8.08 -11.54 -16.48
C GLU A 261 -7.58 -12.83 -15.81
N GLY A 262 -6.28 -12.94 -15.50
CA GLY A 262 -5.64 -14.12 -14.90
C GLY A 262 -5.27 -13.98 -13.41
N ILE A 263 -5.53 -12.83 -12.79
CA ILE A 263 -5.25 -12.66 -11.37
C ILE A 263 -6.37 -13.28 -10.54
N ASP A 264 -6.18 -14.54 -10.14
CA ASP A 264 -6.93 -15.13 -9.02
C ASP A 264 -6.59 -14.32 -7.76
N LEU A 265 -7.45 -13.36 -7.46
CA LEU A 265 -7.40 -12.60 -6.22
C LEU A 265 -7.65 -13.57 -5.07
N VAL A 266 -6.62 -13.72 -4.23
CA VAL A 266 -6.63 -14.36 -2.92
C VAL A 266 -7.70 -15.45 -2.81
N PRO A 267 -7.37 -16.73 -2.64
CA PRO A 267 -8.40 -17.70 -2.31
C PRO A 267 -9.17 -17.14 -1.12
N GLU A 268 -10.49 -16.99 -1.25
CA GLU A 268 -11.37 -16.90 -0.09
C GLU A 268 -10.87 -17.99 0.85
N ILE A 269 -10.41 -17.61 2.03
CA ILE A 269 -10.18 -18.57 3.10
C ILE A 269 -11.59 -19.05 3.40
N ASP A 270 -11.97 -20.19 2.81
CA ASP A 270 -13.18 -20.90 3.19
C ASP A 270 -13.06 -21.18 4.68
N ALA A 271 -13.81 -20.40 5.45
CA ALA A 271 -13.95 -20.55 6.90
C ALA A 271 -14.71 -21.86 7.27
N ASP A 272 -15.00 -22.71 6.30
CA ASP A 272 -15.84 -23.90 6.46
C ASP A 272 -15.06 -25.24 6.43
N GLN A 273 -13.74 -25.24 6.68
CA GLN A 273 -13.00 -26.50 6.83
C GLN A 273 -12.47 -26.78 8.25
N GLU A 274 -13.21 -26.38 9.28
CA GLU A 274 -13.07 -26.92 10.62
C GLU A 274 -14.40 -27.56 11.06
N GLU A 275 -14.78 -28.69 10.48
CA GLU A 275 -15.68 -29.68 11.07
C GLU A 275 -15.69 -30.88 10.14
N ASP A 276 -14.79 -31.85 10.37
CA ASP A 276 -14.99 -33.29 10.13
C ASP A 276 -13.66 -34.05 10.28
N ASN A 277 -13.21 -34.23 11.53
CA ASN A 277 -12.29 -35.31 11.90
C ASN A 277 -12.34 -35.58 13.41
N GLU A 278 -13.52 -35.85 13.93
CA GLU A 278 -13.70 -36.68 15.13
C GLU A 278 -14.77 -37.71 14.79
N GLU A 279 -14.30 -38.90 14.43
CA GLU A 279 -14.89 -40.23 14.64
C GLU A 279 -14.25 -41.23 13.68
N GLU A 280 -13.26 -41.95 14.18
CA GLU A 280 -13.14 -43.41 14.00
C GLU A 280 -11.84 -43.90 14.66
N ASP A 281 -12.07 -44.75 15.71
CA ASP A 281 -11.23 -45.69 16.47
C ASP A 281 -10.48 -45.14 17.69
#